data_9a631c94f78dab23d0d540db240f1d63
#
_entry.id   9a631c94f78dab23d0d540db240f1d63
#
_cell.length_a   1.000
_cell.length_b   1.000
_cell.length_c   1.000
_cell.angle_alpha   90.00
_cell.angle_beta   90.00
_cell.angle_gamma   90.00
#
_symmetry.space_group_name_H-M   'P 1'
#
loop_
_entity.id
_entity.type
_entity.pdbx_description
1 polymer ?
#
loop_
_entity_poly.entity_id
_entity_poly.type
_entity_poly.pdbx_seq_one_letter_code
_entity_poly.pdbx_strand_id
1 'polypeptide(L)'
;MGTAMAKNLAAAGHPVIACVRRPQQMGTLLALGLKPTTDLADVFGCEIVITMLPDDAAVRDVALGREEIKGLTAGLAPGAIHLSMSTISTAAASQLAAAHARYGQGYVAAPVFGNPDAAKARQLFVVAAGAPVDVERCRPLLDQLGQETFVVGTDPAHANLMKLMGNMLTATALEMLGETAALIRKRGLDPGRFVKLMTSTMFGGRVHRIYGNRIAAQDYAAGFALPLALKDVRLALGEAESAAVPMPSVSVVRDRMMTAIARGYAELDWTALGLVAAEEAAAPTSRHAAP
;
A
#
# COMPACT_ATOMS: atom_id res chain seq x y z
N MET A 1 -0.99 -8.81 -1.36
CA MET A 1 -2.26 -8.06 -1.29
C MET A 1 -3.26 -8.66 -2.31
N GLY A 2 -3.10 -8.45 -3.61
CA GLY A 2 -4.07 -8.82 -4.66
C GLY A 2 -4.55 -10.26 -4.59
N THR A 3 -3.67 -11.24 -4.40
CA THR A 3 -4.05 -12.65 -4.25
C THR A 3 -5.01 -12.88 -3.06
N ALA A 4 -4.77 -12.24 -1.91
CA ALA A 4 -5.63 -12.36 -0.75
C ALA A 4 -7.01 -11.72 -1.01
N MET A 5 -7.03 -10.58 -1.68
CA MET A 5 -8.26 -9.89 -2.06
C MET A 5 -9.07 -10.73 -3.06
N ALA A 6 -8.43 -11.26 -4.11
CA ALA A 6 -9.09 -12.13 -5.09
C ALA A 6 -9.69 -13.39 -4.44
N LYS A 7 -8.95 -14.03 -3.50
CA LYS A 7 -9.45 -15.17 -2.73
C LYS A 7 -10.68 -14.81 -1.91
N ASN A 8 -10.68 -13.65 -1.25
CA ASN A 8 -11.81 -13.22 -0.42
C ASN A 8 -13.06 -12.97 -1.26
N LEU A 9 -12.92 -12.35 -2.44
CA LEU A 9 -14.03 -12.14 -3.37
C LEU A 9 -14.58 -13.46 -3.92
N ALA A 10 -13.70 -14.39 -4.31
CA ALA A 10 -14.13 -15.71 -4.76
C ALA A 10 -14.86 -16.48 -3.65
N ALA A 11 -14.37 -16.42 -2.41
CA ALA A 11 -15.03 -17.03 -1.25
C ALA A 11 -16.39 -16.37 -0.91
N ALA A 12 -16.60 -15.13 -1.33
CA ALA A 12 -17.90 -14.44 -1.22
C ALA A 12 -18.85 -14.74 -2.39
N GLY A 13 -18.46 -15.64 -3.31
CA GLY A 13 -19.31 -16.10 -4.42
C GLY A 13 -19.16 -15.30 -5.72
N HIS A 14 -18.21 -14.35 -5.81
CA HIS A 14 -17.96 -13.63 -7.05
C HIS A 14 -17.15 -14.48 -8.03
N PRO A 15 -17.49 -14.51 -9.34
CA PRO A 15 -16.65 -15.11 -10.37
C PRO A 15 -15.41 -14.23 -10.58
N VAL A 16 -14.23 -14.72 -10.16
CA VAL A 16 -12.98 -13.95 -10.19
C VAL A 16 -12.03 -14.47 -11.26
N ILE A 17 -11.69 -13.64 -12.24
CA ILE A 17 -10.58 -13.85 -13.18
C ILE A 17 -9.36 -13.13 -12.60
N ALA A 18 -8.27 -13.89 -12.35
CA ALA A 18 -7.06 -13.37 -11.75
C ALA A 18 -5.95 -13.22 -12.82
N CYS A 19 -5.83 -12.01 -13.39
CA CYS A 19 -4.77 -11.71 -14.35
C CYS A 19 -3.44 -11.49 -13.65
N VAL A 20 -2.40 -12.23 -14.02
CA VAL A 20 -1.06 -12.14 -13.44
C VAL A 20 0.01 -12.07 -14.52
N ARG A 21 1.06 -11.29 -14.26
CA ARG A 21 2.18 -11.14 -15.18
C ARG A 21 3.08 -12.38 -15.25
N ARG A 22 3.17 -13.17 -14.17
CA ARG A 22 4.09 -14.30 -14.05
C ARG A 22 3.33 -15.62 -14.18
N PRO A 23 3.54 -16.41 -15.25
CA PRO A 23 2.86 -17.70 -15.43
C PRO A 23 3.05 -18.66 -14.26
N GLN A 24 4.18 -18.59 -13.54
CA GLN A 24 4.48 -19.43 -12.38
C GLN A 24 3.48 -19.27 -11.23
N GLN A 25 2.76 -18.14 -11.18
CA GLN A 25 1.73 -17.89 -10.17
C GLN A 25 0.39 -18.58 -10.48
N MET A 26 0.16 -19.01 -11.73
CA MET A 26 -1.12 -19.58 -12.16
C MET A 26 -1.51 -20.83 -11.37
N GLY A 27 -0.59 -21.75 -11.14
CA GLY A 27 -0.86 -22.97 -10.35
C GLY A 27 -1.30 -22.67 -8.93
N THR A 28 -0.66 -21.71 -8.26
CA THR A 28 -1.04 -21.27 -6.92
C THR A 28 -2.44 -20.64 -6.90
N LEU A 29 -2.76 -19.82 -7.89
CA LEU A 29 -4.07 -19.16 -7.97
C LEU A 29 -5.18 -20.16 -8.27
N LEU A 30 -4.93 -21.15 -9.15
CA LEU A 30 -5.86 -22.22 -9.45
C LEU A 30 -6.17 -23.05 -8.19
N ALA A 31 -5.14 -23.38 -7.39
CA ALA A 31 -5.32 -24.09 -6.11
C ALA A 31 -6.13 -23.30 -5.07
N LEU A 32 -6.25 -21.97 -5.24
CA LEU A 32 -7.10 -21.10 -4.41
C LEU A 32 -8.54 -20.96 -4.95
N GLY A 33 -8.90 -21.71 -6.01
CA GLY A 33 -10.23 -21.66 -6.62
C GLY A 33 -10.47 -20.46 -7.52
N LEU A 34 -9.39 -19.77 -7.97
CA LEU A 34 -9.47 -18.65 -8.89
C LEU A 34 -9.34 -19.12 -10.34
N LYS A 35 -9.79 -18.30 -11.29
CA LYS A 35 -9.55 -18.51 -12.72
C LYS A 35 -8.35 -17.63 -13.14
N PRO A 36 -7.12 -18.20 -13.16
CA PRO A 36 -5.93 -17.41 -13.49
C PRO A 36 -5.77 -17.26 -15.00
N THR A 37 -5.22 -16.11 -15.40
CA THR A 37 -4.81 -15.82 -16.78
C THR A 37 -3.55 -14.98 -16.81
N THR A 38 -2.82 -15.01 -17.93
CA THR A 38 -1.74 -14.06 -18.25
C THR A 38 -2.14 -13.10 -19.37
N ASP A 39 -3.31 -13.30 -19.98
CA ASP A 39 -3.84 -12.42 -21.01
C ASP A 39 -4.78 -11.39 -20.40
N LEU A 40 -4.46 -10.10 -20.58
CA LEU A 40 -5.30 -9.01 -20.11
C LEU A 40 -6.67 -8.97 -20.82
N ALA A 41 -6.75 -9.47 -22.05
CA ALA A 41 -7.99 -9.50 -22.81
C ALA A 41 -9.10 -10.33 -22.11
N ASP A 42 -8.73 -11.34 -21.33
CA ASP A 42 -9.69 -12.18 -20.60
C ASP A 42 -10.52 -11.41 -19.57
N VAL A 43 -10.06 -10.23 -19.13
CA VAL A 43 -10.79 -9.40 -18.14
C VAL A 43 -11.63 -8.29 -18.81
N PHE A 44 -11.58 -8.13 -20.12
CA PHE A 44 -12.30 -7.05 -20.81
C PHE A 44 -13.84 -7.20 -20.75
N GLY A 45 -14.33 -8.42 -20.58
CA GLY A 45 -15.74 -8.69 -20.36
C GLY A 45 -16.26 -8.51 -18.93
N CYS A 46 -15.39 -8.10 -17.99
CA CYS A 46 -15.80 -7.91 -16.61
C CYS A 46 -16.51 -6.56 -16.41
N GLU A 47 -17.52 -6.54 -15.54
CA GLU A 47 -18.20 -5.30 -15.15
C GLU A 47 -17.31 -4.42 -14.26
N ILE A 48 -16.49 -5.02 -13.41
CA ILE A 48 -15.55 -4.32 -12.52
C ILE A 48 -14.19 -5.02 -12.60
N VAL A 49 -13.15 -4.27 -12.91
CA VAL A 49 -11.76 -4.74 -12.90
C VAL A 49 -11.00 -4.07 -11.77
N ILE A 50 -10.43 -4.87 -10.87
CA ILE A 50 -9.65 -4.40 -9.74
C ILE A 50 -8.16 -4.46 -10.06
N THR A 51 -7.44 -3.34 -9.89
CA THR A 51 -5.97 -3.34 -9.94
C THR A 51 -5.37 -3.17 -8.55
N MET A 52 -4.36 -4.00 -8.23
CA MET A 52 -3.54 -3.91 -7.01
C MET A 52 -2.08 -4.09 -7.39
N LEU A 53 -1.48 -3.03 -7.91
CA LEU A 53 -0.19 -2.97 -8.58
C LEU A 53 0.79 -2.07 -7.80
N PRO A 54 2.11 -2.21 -8.00
CA PRO A 54 3.10 -1.58 -7.12
C PRO A 54 3.25 -0.07 -7.29
N ASP A 55 3.04 0.47 -8.50
CA ASP A 55 3.36 1.86 -8.84
C ASP A 55 2.55 2.40 -10.01
N ASP A 56 2.77 3.69 -10.32
CA ASP A 56 2.13 4.41 -11.41
C ASP A 56 2.37 3.76 -12.78
N ALA A 57 3.61 3.32 -13.03
CA ALA A 57 4.00 2.74 -14.32
C ALA A 57 3.20 1.45 -14.57
N ALA A 58 3.16 0.56 -13.57
CA ALA A 58 2.44 -0.71 -13.68
C ALA A 58 0.92 -0.50 -13.85
N VAL A 59 0.34 0.49 -13.17
CA VAL A 59 -1.10 0.78 -13.33
C VAL A 59 -1.39 1.41 -14.68
N ARG A 60 -0.56 2.34 -15.14
CA ARG A 60 -0.69 2.95 -16.48
C ARG A 60 -0.57 1.91 -17.58
N ASP A 61 0.40 1.03 -17.50
CA ASP A 61 0.62 -0.05 -18.49
C ASP A 61 -0.62 -0.94 -18.64
N VAL A 62 -1.21 -1.34 -17.52
CA VAL A 62 -2.43 -2.17 -17.52
C VAL A 62 -3.64 -1.37 -17.97
N ALA A 63 -3.80 -0.12 -17.52
CA ALA A 63 -4.98 0.66 -17.81
C ALA A 63 -4.98 1.28 -19.21
N LEU A 64 -3.84 1.84 -19.64
CA LEU A 64 -3.74 2.55 -20.92
C LEU A 64 -3.21 1.66 -22.06
N GLY A 65 -2.54 0.56 -21.70
CA GLY A 65 -1.86 -0.32 -22.65
C GLY A 65 -0.42 0.10 -22.96
N ARG A 66 0.25 -0.71 -23.74
CA ARG A 66 1.61 -0.47 -24.25
C ARG A 66 1.66 -0.86 -25.70
N GLU A 67 2.21 -0.04 -26.57
CA GLU A 67 2.42 -0.37 -28.01
C GLU A 67 1.17 -1.00 -28.64
N GLU A 68 1.25 -2.28 -28.99
CA GLU A 68 0.14 -3.04 -29.58
C GLU A 68 -0.76 -3.73 -28.55
N ILE A 69 -0.40 -3.68 -27.25
CA ILE A 69 -1.18 -4.32 -26.17
C ILE A 69 -2.27 -3.37 -25.69
N LYS A 70 -3.53 -3.75 -25.93
CA LYS A 70 -4.67 -2.97 -25.44
C LYS A 70 -4.72 -2.97 -23.92
N GLY A 71 -4.86 -1.79 -23.32
CA GLY A 71 -5.15 -1.63 -21.91
C GLY A 71 -6.65 -1.71 -21.60
N LEU A 72 -6.98 -1.57 -20.30
CA LEU A 72 -8.38 -1.60 -19.83
C LEU A 72 -9.25 -0.54 -20.51
N THR A 73 -8.71 0.68 -20.73
CA THR A 73 -9.48 1.77 -21.37
C THR A 73 -9.94 1.42 -22.79
N ALA A 74 -9.12 0.69 -23.55
CA ALA A 74 -9.48 0.28 -24.91
C ALA A 74 -10.23 -1.06 -24.96
N GLY A 75 -10.18 -1.84 -23.89
CA GLY A 75 -10.75 -3.18 -23.83
C GLY A 75 -12.09 -3.28 -23.11
N LEU A 76 -12.32 -2.50 -22.08
CA LEU A 76 -13.56 -2.56 -21.28
C LEU A 76 -14.74 -1.95 -22.03
N ALA A 77 -15.91 -2.52 -21.79
CA ALA A 77 -17.16 -1.96 -22.31
C ALA A 77 -17.51 -0.62 -21.63
N PRO A 78 -18.27 0.27 -22.32
CA PRO A 78 -18.88 1.41 -21.67
C PRO A 78 -19.72 0.97 -20.45
N GLY A 79 -19.66 1.72 -19.35
CA GLY A 79 -20.31 1.39 -18.09
C GLY A 79 -19.57 0.40 -17.20
N ALA A 80 -18.49 -0.25 -17.67
CA ALA A 80 -17.60 -1.01 -16.80
C ALA A 80 -16.77 -0.08 -15.88
N ILE A 81 -16.29 -0.59 -14.74
CA ILE A 81 -15.56 0.20 -13.76
C ILE A 81 -14.15 -0.34 -13.58
N HIS A 82 -13.16 0.53 -13.65
CA HIS A 82 -11.82 0.25 -13.14
C HIS A 82 -11.74 0.69 -11.67
N LEU A 83 -11.68 -0.27 -10.76
CA LEU A 83 -11.47 -0.06 -9.32
C LEU A 83 -9.99 -0.17 -8.99
N SER A 84 -9.30 0.98 -8.89
CA SER A 84 -7.87 1.03 -8.61
C SER A 84 -7.60 1.04 -7.10
N MET A 85 -7.09 -0.07 -6.57
CA MET A 85 -6.73 -0.21 -5.16
C MET A 85 -5.22 -0.02 -4.92
N SER A 86 -4.49 0.38 -5.94
CA SER A 86 -3.06 0.68 -5.92
C SER A 86 -2.78 2.03 -5.26
N THR A 87 -1.62 2.14 -4.60
CA THR A 87 -1.10 3.44 -4.13
C THR A 87 -0.27 4.06 -5.24
N ILE A 88 -0.84 5.06 -5.90
CA ILE A 88 -0.29 5.80 -7.03
C ILE A 88 -0.31 7.30 -6.77
N SER A 89 0.33 8.10 -7.64
CA SER A 89 0.26 9.56 -7.57
C SER A 89 -1.16 10.07 -7.84
N THR A 90 -1.47 11.25 -7.29
CA THR A 90 -2.72 11.97 -7.59
C THR A 90 -2.83 12.29 -9.09
N ALA A 91 -1.70 12.68 -9.71
CA ALA A 91 -1.62 12.93 -11.15
C ALA A 91 -1.96 11.69 -11.99
N ALA A 92 -1.46 10.50 -11.60
CA ALA A 92 -1.82 9.26 -12.28
C ALA A 92 -3.29 8.92 -12.10
N ALA A 93 -3.85 9.09 -10.90
CA ALA A 93 -5.27 8.87 -10.64
C ALA A 93 -6.16 9.76 -11.51
N SER A 94 -5.85 11.06 -11.60
CA SER A 94 -6.57 12.01 -12.47
C SER A 94 -6.44 11.66 -13.95
N GLN A 95 -5.25 11.28 -14.41
CA GLN A 95 -5.01 10.83 -15.79
C GLN A 95 -5.88 9.60 -16.13
N LEU A 96 -5.91 8.61 -15.24
CA LEU A 96 -6.67 7.38 -15.44
C LEU A 96 -8.18 7.65 -15.43
N ALA A 97 -8.66 8.48 -14.51
CA ALA A 97 -10.06 8.90 -14.48
C ALA A 97 -10.50 9.55 -15.80
N ALA A 98 -9.69 10.50 -16.29
CA ALA A 98 -9.97 11.16 -17.57
C ALA A 98 -9.90 10.18 -18.77
N ALA A 99 -8.98 9.21 -18.73
CA ALA A 99 -8.86 8.22 -19.79
C ALA A 99 -10.09 7.29 -19.83
N HIS A 100 -10.53 6.75 -18.68
CA HIS A 100 -11.73 5.91 -18.61
C HIS A 100 -13.01 6.66 -19.00
N ALA A 101 -13.15 7.92 -18.58
CA ALA A 101 -14.31 8.76 -18.93
C ALA A 101 -14.48 8.94 -20.45
N ARG A 102 -13.38 9.02 -21.23
CA ARG A 102 -13.43 9.11 -22.70
C ARG A 102 -14.09 7.90 -23.37
N TYR A 103 -14.09 6.75 -22.69
CA TYR A 103 -14.70 5.51 -23.17
C TYR A 103 -16.03 5.20 -22.46
N GLY A 104 -16.59 6.16 -21.71
CA GLY A 104 -17.83 5.96 -20.97
C GLY A 104 -17.72 4.94 -19.84
N GLN A 105 -16.52 4.75 -19.31
CA GLN A 105 -16.20 3.82 -18.21
C GLN A 105 -16.08 4.57 -16.89
N GLY A 106 -16.43 3.90 -15.78
CA GLY A 106 -16.19 4.40 -14.44
C GLY A 106 -14.73 4.19 -13.99
N TYR A 107 -14.24 5.10 -13.15
CA TYR A 107 -12.97 4.95 -12.45
C TYR A 107 -13.16 5.30 -10.97
N VAL A 108 -12.84 4.34 -10.10
CA VAL A 108 -12.86 4.52 -8.64
C VAL A 108 -11.45 4.26 -8.10
N ALA A 109 -10.85 5.25 -7.44
CA ALA A 109 -9.64 5.04 -6.65
C ALA A 109 -10.04 4.55 -5.26
N ALA A 110 -9.48 3.44 -4.82
CA ALA A 110 -9.79 2.81 -3.53
C ALA A 110 -8.53 2.21 -2.86
N PRO A 111 -7.44 2.99 -2.68
CA PRO A 111 -6.28 2.51 -1.95
C PRO A 111 -6.62 2.12 -0.52
N VAL A 112 -5.78 1.29 0.09
CA VAL A 112 -6.09 0.65 1.37
C VAL A 112 -5.02 0.90 2.44
N PHE A 113 -5.43 1.00 3.69
CA PHE A 113 -4.56 0.81 4.85
C PHE A 113 -4.68 -0.61 5.37
N GLY A 114 -3.56 -1.24 5.61
CA GLY A 114 -3.41 -2.62 6.06
C GLY A 114 -2.27 -3.33 5.33
N ASN A 115 -1.82 -4.42 5.92
CA ASN A 115 -0.78 -5.30 5.40
C ASN A 115 -1.40 -6.57 4.75
N PRO A 116 -0.59 -7.50 4.20
CA PRO A 116 -1.11 -8.74 3.61
C PRO A 116 -1.96 -9.59 4.55
N ASP A 117 -1.68 -9.59 5.86
CA ASP A 117 -2.47 -10.35 6.83
C ASP A 117 -3.82 -9.70 7.10
N ALA A 118 -3.89 -8.37 7.17
CA ALA A 118 -5.15 -7.64 7.21
C ALA A 118 -5.99 -7.90 5.94
N ALA A 119 -5.35 -7.99 4.78
CA ALA A 119 -6.05 -8.34 3.53
C ALA A 119 -6.64 -9.77 3.59
N LYS A 120 -5.87 -10.76 4.08
CA LYS A 120 -6.36 -12.13 4.29
C LYS A 120 -7.56 -12.18 5.25
N ALA A 121 -7.51 -11.37 6.30
CA ALA A 121 -8.52 -11.31 7.36
C ALA A 121 -9.73 -10.42 7.01
N ARG A 122 -9.80 -9.81 5.82
CA ARG A 122 -10.84 -8.82 5.43
C ARG A 122 -10.87 -7.60 6.36
N GLN A 123 -9.72 -7.18 6.86
CA GLN A 123 -9.57 -6.10 7.84
C GLN A 123 -8.84 -4.88 7.27
N LEU A 124 -8.97 -4.67 5.96
CA LEU A 124 -8.47 -3.45 5.34
C LEU A 124 -9.37 -2.26 5.69
N PHE A 125 -8.77 -1.07 5.77
CA PHE A 125 -9.51 0.17 5.69
C PHE A 125 -9.37 0.71 4.27
N VAL A 126 -10.48 0.90 3.61
CA VAL A 126 -10.51 1.38 2.22
C VAL A 126 -10.78 2.88 2.20
N VAL A 127 -10.02 3.61 1.40
CA VAL A 127 -10.25 5.04 1.15
C VAL A 127 -10.72 5.18 -0.28
N ALA A 128 -12.00 5.46 -0.50
CA ALA A 128 -12.61 5.46 -1.82
C ALA A 128 -12.95 6.89 -2.29
N ALA A 129 -12.71 7.16 -3.58
CA ALA A 129 -13.20 8.35 -4.25
C ALA A 129 -13.51 8.05 -5.73
N GLY A 130 -14.54 8.70 -6.26
CA GLY A 130 -15.03 8.53 -7.63
C GLY A 130 -16.47 9.00 -7.75
N ALA A 131 -17.07 8.85 -8.94
CA ALA A 131 -18.47 9.16 -9.11
C ALA A 131 -19.35 8.36 -8.12
N PRO A 132 -20.33 8.97 -7.44
CA PRO A 132 -21.10 8.29 -6.40
C PRO A 132 -21.75 6.99 -6.88
N VAL A 133 -22.27 6.98 -8.08
CA VAL A 133 -22.89 5.79 -8.69
C VAL A 133 -21.90 4.65 -8.85
N ASP A 134 -20.65 4.93 -9.22
CA ASP A 134 -19.61 3.92 -9.40
C ASP A 134 -19.07 3.41 -8.06
N VAL A 135 -18.91 4.31 -7.08
CA VAL A 135 -18.53 3.93 -5.72
C VAL A 135 -19.56 2.99 -5.11
N GLU A 136 -20.85 3.28 -5.23
CA GLU A 136 -21.92 2.41 -4.71
C GLU A 136 -21.99 1.07 -5.45
N ARG A 137 -21.73 1.03 -6.76
CA ARG A 137 -21.61 -0.25 -7.50
C ARG A 137 -20.41 -1.09 -7.02
N CYS A 138 -19.33 -0.45 -6.57
CA CYS A 138 -18.17 -1.14 -6.00
C CYS A 138 -18.36 -1.55 -4.54
N ARG A 139 -19.30 -0.96 -3.81
CA ARG A 139 -19.50 -1.17 -2.37
C ARG A 139 -19.58 -2.65 -1.96
N PRO A 140 -20.36 -3.53 -2.62
CA PRO A 140 -20.43 -4.95 -2.25
C PRO A 140 -19.06 -5.64 -2.29
N LEU A 141 -18.17 -5.24 -3.21
CA LEU A 141 -16.81 -5.77 -3.30
C LEU A 141 -15.93 -5.19 -2.18
N LEU A 142 -16.03 -3.88 -1.92
CA LEU A 142 -15.24 -3.21 -0.88
C LEU A 142 -15.55 -3.76 0.50
N ASP A 143 -16.81 -4.06 0.79
CA ASP A 143 -17.28 -4.64 2.07
C ASP A 143 -16.77 -6.10 2.29
N GLN A 144 -16.43 -6.81 1.21
CA GLN A 144 -15.80 -8.13 1.29
C GLN A 144 -14.28 -8.06 1.48
N LEU A 145 -13.66 -6.91 1.25
CA LEU A 145 -12.20 -6.72 1.30
C LEU A 145 -11.75 -6.01 2.59
N GLY A 146 -12.60 -5.16 3.13
CA GLY A 146 -12.27 -4.32 4.28
C GLY A 146 -13.28 -4.42 5.40
N GLN A 147 -12.90 -3.86 6.55
CA GLN A 147 -13.80 -3.70 7.69
C GLN A 147 -14.55 -2.37 7.64
N GLU A 148 -14.04 -1.40 6.89
CA GLU A 148 -14.65 -0.08 6.74
C GLU A 148 -14.17 0.60 5.45
N THR A 149 -15.07 1.30 4.77
CA THR A 149 -14.80 2.09 3.58
C THR A 149 -15.13 3.56 3.85
N PHE A 150 -14.12 4.42 3.74
CA PHE A 150 -14.24 5.88 3.85
C PHE A 150 -14.34 6.50 2.47
N VAL A 151 -15.50 7.06 2.13
CA VAL A 151 -15.67 7.82 0.88
C VAL A 151 -15.22 9.25 1.11
N VAL A 152 -14.17 9.68 0.42
CA VAL A 152 -13.51 10.98 0.67
C VAL A 152 -13.79 12.03 -0.39
N GLY A 153 -14.59 11.71 -1.38
CA GLY A 153 -15.01 12.67 -2.41
C GLY A 153 -15.31 12.03 -3.76
N THR A 154 -15.56 12.90 -4.73
CA THR A 154 -15.88 12.51 -6.11
C THR A 154 -14.66 12.51 -7.03
N ASP A 155 -13.57 13.18 -6.66
CA ASP A 155 -12.33 13.17 -7.40
C ASP A 155 -11.45 12.00 -6.93
N PRO A 156 -11.13 11.02 -7.81
CA PRO A 156 -10.30 9.85 -7.46
C PRO A 156 -8.92 10.21 -6.91
N ALA A 157 -8.34 11.34 -7.29
CA ALA A 157 -7.07 11.81 -6.77
C ALA A 157 -7.08 12.01 -5.25
N HIS A 158 -8.22 12.39 -4.68
CA HIS A 158 -8.35 12.63 -3.23
C HIS A 158 -8.13 11.34 -2.42
N ALA A 159 -8.57 10.18 -2.91
CA ALA A 159 -8.32 8.91 -2.21
C ALA A 159 -6.82 8.59 -2.13
N ASN A 160 -6.10 8.81 -3.24
CA ASN A 160 -4.64 8.60 -3.25
C ASN A 160 -3.92 9.63 -2.38
N LEU A 161 -4.32 10.90 -2.39
CA LEU A 161 -3.76 11.91 -1.48
C LEU A 161 -3.92 11.49 -0.01
N MET A 162 -5.13 11.13 0.40
CA MET A 162 -5.40 10.68 1.78
C MET A 162 -4.56 9.44 2.13
N LYS A 163 -4.41 8.50 1.20
CA LYS A 163 -3.56 7.32 1.38
C LYS A 163 -2.10 7.70 1.57
N LEU A 164 -1.56 8.59 0.74
CA LEU A 164 -0.18 9.07 0.85
C LEU A 164 0.06 9.76 2.18
N MET A 165 -0.83 10.65 2.60
CA MET A 165 -0.70 11.36 3.88
C MET A 165 -0.75 10.40 5.08
N GLY A 166 -1.61 9.40 5.08
CA GLY A 166 -1.63 8.37 6.13
C GLY A 166 -0.35 7.53 6.19
N ASN A 167 0.24 7.21 5.02
CA ASN A 167 1.53 6.52 4.97
C ASN A 167 2.67 7.42 5.48
N MET A 168 2.63 8.75 5.24
CA MET A 168 3.61 9.69 5.79
C MET A 168 3.55 9.78 7.31
N LEU A 169 2.36 9.87 7.88
CA LEU A 169 2.19 9.83 9.34
C LEU A 169 2.78 8.54 9.91
N THR A 170 2.53 7.40 9.25
CA THR A 170 3.09 6.12 9.67
C THR A 170 4.61 6.11 9.57
N ALA A 171 5.18 6.50 8.43
CA ALA A 171 6.63 6.49 8.19
C ALA A 171 7.38 7.40 9.17
N THR A 172 6.84 8.59 9.47
CA THR A 172 7.40 9.50 10.46
C THR A 172 7.34 8.90 11.88
N ALA A 173 6.23 8.25 12.23
CA ALA A 173 6.13 7.56 13.51
C ALA A 173 7.15 6.42 13.66
N LEU A 174 7.44 5.68 12.57
CA LEU A 174 8.44 4.61 12.55
C LEU A 174 9.86 5.15 12.80
N GLU A 175 10.23 6.26 12.18
CA GLU A 175 11.52 6.90 12.41
C GLU A 175 11.66 7.33 13.87
N MET A 176 10.68 8.04 14.41
CA MET A 176 10.69 8.50 15.80
C MET A 176 10.74 7.32 16.80
N LEU A 177 10.01 6.23 16.53
CA LEU A 177 10.05 5.01 17.34
C LEU A 177 11.43 4.35 17.26
N GLY A 178 12.06 4.35 16.08
CA GLY A 178 13.39 3.82 15.85
C GLY A 178 14.46 4.55 16.65
N GLU A 179 14.51 5.88 16.56
CA GLU A 179 15.44 6.73 17.30
C GLU A 179 15.27 6.57 18.81
N THR A 180 14.02 6.59 19.27
CA THR A 180 13.68 6.42 20.68
C THR A 180 14.12 5.04 21.20
N ALA A 181 13.81 3.98 20.46
CA ALA A 181 14.22 2.61 20.83
C ALA A 181 15.75 2.46 20.86
N ALA A 182 16.46 3.09 19.92
CA ALA A 182 17.92 3.09 19.88
C ALA A 182 18.52 3.75 21.13
N LEU A 183 18.01 4.93 21.53
CA LEU A 183 18.49 5.62 22.72
C LEU A 183 18.22 4.82 24.02
N ILE A 184 17.00 4.29 24.16
CA ILE A 184 16.59 3.49 25.32
C ILE A 184 17.46 2.25 25.45
N ARG A 185 17.69 1.54 24.35
CA ARG A 185 18.56 0.35 24.31
C ARG A 185 20.00 0.69 24.65
N LYS A 186 20.54 1.80 24.13
CA LYS A 186 21.88 2.26 24.42
C LYS A 186 22.08 2.61 25.91
N ARG A 187 21.02 3.01 26.60
CA ARG A 187 21.02 3.25 28.06
C ARG A 187 20.78 1.99 28.89
N GLY A 188 20.76 0.80 28.28
CA GLY A 188 20.58 -0.47 28.98
C GLY A 188 19.15 -0.75 29.41
N LEU A 189 18.17 0.01 28.89
CA LEU A 189 16.75 -0.20 29.17
C LEU A 189 16.10 -1.02 28.05
N ASP A 190 14.98 -1.68 28.37
CA ASP A 190 14.19 -2.46 27.43
C ASP A 190 13.22 -1.56 26.64
N PRO A 191 13.41 -1.42 25.30
CA PRO A 191 12.49 -0.66 24.46
C PRO A 191 11.06 -1.20 24.48
N GLY A 192 10.85 -2.52 24.70
CA GLY A 192 9.53 -3.12 24.79
C GLY A 192 8.72 -2.60 25.97
N ARG A 193 9.38 -2.40 27.14
CA ARG A 193 8.76 -1.77 28.31
C ARG A 193 8.35 -0.32 28.03
N PHE A 194 9.20 0.41 27.32
CA PHE A 194 8.88 1.78 26.90
C PHE A 194 7.68 1.81 25.95
N VAL A 195 7.67 0.97 24.91
CA VAL A 195 6.54 0.88 23.97
C VAL A 195 5.25 0.52 24.71
N LYS A 196 5.29 -0.44 25.65
CA LYS A 196 4.13 -0.79 26.48
C LYS A 196 3.63 0.40 27.29
N LEU A 197 4.54 1.15 27.95
CA LEU A 197 4.19 2.36 28.70
C LEU A 197 3.48 3.39 27.81
N MET A 198 4.10 3.75 26.68
CA MET A 198 3.58 4.79 25.79
C MET A 198 2.24 4.41 25.15
N THR A 199 2.11 3.14 24.73
CA THR A 199 0.87 2.65 24.10
C THR A 199 -0.28 2.41 25.09
N SER A 200 0.01 2.30 26.38
CA SER A 200 -0.99 2.23 27.45
C SER A 200 -1.45 3.60 27.92
N THR A 201 -0.77 4.69 27.52
CA THR A 201 -1.05 6.05 27.98
C THR A 201 -1.39 6.98 26.82
N MET A 202 -0.38 7.49 26.10
CA MET A 202 -0.53 8.60 25.16
C MET A 202 -0.61 8.17 23.69
N PHE A 203 0.01 7.04 23.31
CA PHE A 203 0.16 6.59 21.93
C PHE A 203 -0.53 5.25 21.66
N GLY A 204 -1.78 5.11 22.12
CA GLY A 204 -2.56 3.86 22.02
C GLY A 204 -2.97 3.43 20.61
N GLY A 205 -2.61 4.20 19.58
CA GLY A 205 -2.94 3.89 18.18
C GLY A 205 -2.29 2.61 17.66
N ARG A 206 -2.93 2.01 16.65
CA ARG A 206 -2.52 0.75 16.04
C ARG A 206 -1.07 0.79 15.50
N VAL A 207 -0.67 1.90 14.89
CA VAL A 207 0.68 2.11 14.34
C VAL A 207 1.73 1.95 15.44
N HIS A 208 1.59 2.68 16.55
CA HIS A 208 2.57 2.64 17.64
C HIS A 208 2.64 1.27 18.30
N ARG A 209 1.50 0.59 18.50
CA ARG A 209 1.48 -0.76 19.10
C ARG A 209 2.16 -1.79 18.20
N ILE A 210 1.76 -1.87 16.94
CA ILE A 210 2.27 -2.93 16.04
C ILE A 210 3.74 -2.68 15.73
N TYR A 211 4.05 -1.51 15.20
CA TYR A 211 5.41 -1.24 14.73
C TYR A 211 6.39 -0.93 15.86
N GLY A 212 5.94 -0.31 16.93
CA GLY A 212 6.74 -0.12 18.13
C GLY A 212 7.23 -1.44 18.72
N ASN A 213 6.35 -2.44 18.83
CA ASN A 213 6.73 -3.78 19.30
C ASN A 213 7.70 -4.47 18.33
N ARG A 214 7.51 -4.34 17.01
CA ARG A 214 8.43 -4.90 16.01
C ARG A 214 9.81 -4.26 16.10
N ILE A 215 9.90 -2.93 16.20
CA ILE A 215 11.17 -2.20 16.36
C ILE A 215 11.84 -2.58 17.69
N ALA A 216 11.10 -2.66 18.79
CA ALA A 216 11.62 -3.08 20.07
C ALA A 216 12.18 -4.51 20.04
N ALA A 217 11.47 -5.43 19.37
CA ALA A 217 11.89 -6.82 19.19
C ALA A 217 12.95 -7.01 18.09
N GLN A 218 13.30 -5.96 17.33
CA GLN A 218 14.17 -6.03 16.15
C GLN A 218 13.64 -7.00 15.07
N ASP A 219 12.30 -7.10 14.93
CA ASP A 219 11.63 -7.85 13.88
C ASP A 219 11.42 -6.96 12.65
N TYR A 220 12.23 -7.17 11.64
CA TYR A 220 12.20 -6.43 10.38
C TYR A 220 11.75 -7.30 9.19
N ALA A 221 11.09 -8.44 9.44
CA ALA A 221 10.56 -9.29 8.39
C ALA A 221 9.56 -8.53 7.50
N ALA A 222 9.67 -8.68 6.19
CA ALA A 222 8.95 -7.85 5.24
C ALA A 222 7.43 -8.03 5.30
N GLY A 223 6.72 -6.99 5.68
CA GLY A 223 5.27 -6.83 5.48
C GLY A 223 5.00 -5.72 4.46
N PHE A 224 5.77 -4.62 4.54
CA PHE A 224 5.81 -3.54 3.56
C PHE A 224 7.28 -3.16 3.29
N ALA A 225 7.82 -3.66 2.18
CA ALA A 225 9.24 -3.53 1.86
C ALA A 225 9.67 -2.07 1.68
N LEU A 226 10.90 -1.76 2.10
CA LEU A 226 11.49 -0.40 2.06
C LEU A 226 11.38 0.30 0.70
N PRO A 227 11.62 -0.34 -0.48
CA PRO A 227 11.49 0.35 -1.77
C PRO A 227 10.06 0.81 -2.06
N LEU A 228 9.04 0.05 -1.63
CA LEU A 228 7.63 0.44 -1.79
C LEU A 228 7.26 1.60 -0.85
N ALA A 229 7.78 1.58 0.37
CA ALA A 229 7.61 2.67 1.31
C ALA A 229 8.29 3.96 0.82
N LEU A 230 9.54 3.86 0.32
CA LEU A 230 10.26 4.98 -0.27
C LEU A 230 9.53 5.57 -1.48
N LYS A 231 8.91 4.72 -2.31
CA LYS A 231 8.05 5.18 -3.40
C LYS A 231 6.91 6.05 -2.87
N ASP A 232 6.18 5.60 -1.85
CA ASP A 232 5.06 6.37 -1.27
C ASP A 232 5.54 7.70 -0.67
N VAL A 233 6.70 7.69 0.02
CA VAL A 233 7.33 8.92 0.53
C VAL A 233 7.66 9.90 -0.60
N ARG A 234 8.23 9.42 -1.70
CA ARG A 234 8.54 10.27 -2.87
C ARG A 234 7.29 10.84 -3.52
N LEU A 235 6.24 10.05 -3.66
CA LEU A 235 4.95 10.54 -4.17
C LEU A 235 4.37 11.64 -3.28
N ALA A 236 4.41 11.46 -1.97
CA ALA A 236 3.93 12.46 -1.01
C ALA A 236 4.75 13.77 -1.05
N LEU A 237 6.08 13.67 -1.16
CA LEU A 237 6.94 14.85 -1.29
C LEU A 237 6.71 15.58 -2.61
N GLY A 238 6.50 14.86 -3.72
CA GLY A 238 6.15 15.46 -5.01
C GLY A 238 4.80 16.20 -4.96
N GLU A 239 3.82 15.63 -4.25
CA GLU A 239 2.53 16.30 -4.03
C GLU A 239 2.67 17.56 -3.17
N ALA A 240 3.46 17.47 -2.09
CA ALA A 240 3.73 18.60 -1.23
C ALA A 240 4.48 19.73 -1.96
N GLU A 241 5.47 19.39 -2.81
CA GLU A 241 6.20 20.35 -3.64
C GLU A 241 5.26 21.05 -4.61
N SER A 242 4.37 20.32 -5.29
CA SER A 242 3.40 20.90 -6.23
C SER A 242 2.42 21.86 -5.55
N ALA A 243 2.11 21.62 -4.29
CA ALA A 243 1.23 22.46 -3.46
C ALA A 243 1.98 23.55 -2.66
N ALA A 244 3.32 23.64 -2.80
CA ALA A 244 4.18 24.53 -2.00
C ALA A 244 4.02 24.32 -0.48
N VAL A 245 3.84 23.10 -0.02
CA VAL A 245 3.72 22.72 1.40
C VAL A 245 5.04 22.10 1.88
N PRO A 246 5.81 22.76 2.77
CA PRO A 246 7.04 22.18 3.30
C PRO A 246 6.77 20.95 4.16
N MET A 247 7.48 19.84 3.91
CA MET A 247 7.41 18.61 4.70
C MET A 247 8.81 18.16 5.19
N PRO A 248 9.45 18.91 6.09
CA PRO A 248 10.83 18.63 6.51
C PRO A 248 10.98 17.26 7.18
N SER A 249 10.06 16.86 8.06
CA SER A 249 10.10 15.55 8.71
C SER A 249 10.04 14.39 7.69
N VAL A 250 9.22 14.54 6.66
CA VAL A 250 9.09 13.53 5.59
C VAL A 250 10.36 13.46 4.74
N SER A 251 11.03 14.61 4.51
CA SER A 251 12.32 14.66 3.83
C SER A 251 13.41 13.90 4.59
N VAL A 252 13.46 14.04 5.91
CA VAL A 252 14.35 13.24 6.77
C VAL A 252 14.04 11.75 6.61
N VAL A 253 12.78 11.36 6.70
CA VAL A 253 12.35 9.94 6.56
C VAL A 253 12.76 9.37 5.19
N ARG A 254 12.61 10.14 4.10
CA ARG A 254 13.10 9.74 2.78
C ARG A 254 14.59 9.41 2.80
N ASP A 255 15.41 10.29 3.37
CA ASP A 255 16.87 10.12 3.40
C ASP A 255 17.27 8.94 4.28
N ARG A 256 16.57 8.71 5.39
CA ARG A 256 16.73 7.52 6.25
C ARG A 256 16.38 6.22 5.50
N MET A 257 15.28 6.19 4.73
CA MET A 257 14.94 5.04 3.88
C MET A 257 15.99 4.80 2.80
N MET A 258 16.53 5.85 2.19
CA MET A 258 17.62 5.73 1.22
C MET A 258 18.89 5.16 1.88
N THR A 259 19.23 5.62 3.08
CA THR A 259 20.32 5.06 3.88
C THR A 259 20.11 3.57 4.16
N ALA A 260 18.91 3.16 4.57
CA ALA A 260 18.58 1.76 4.79
C ALA A 260 18.78 0.90 3.54
N ILE A 261 18.32 1.38 2.38
CA ILE A 261 18.49 0.69 1.10
C ILE A 261 19.97 0.60 0.71
N ALA A 262 20.73 1.69 0.86
CA ALA A 262 22.17 1.71 0.59
C ALA A 262 22.97 0.73 1.48
N ARG A 263 22.49 0.45 2.69
CA ARG A 263 23.04 -0.59 3.61
C ARG A 263 22.60 -2.01 3.26
N GLY A 264 21.85 -2.21 2.16
CA GLY A 264 21.40 -3.54 1.72
C GLY A 264 20.12 -4.04 2.39
N TYR A 265 19.30 -3.15 2.98
CA TYR A 265 18.06 -3.51 3.69
C TYR A 265 16.81 -3.44 2.80
N ALA A 266 16.95 -3.40 1.48
CA ALA A 266 15.84 -3.27 0.55
C ALA A 266 14.74 -4.34 0.72
N GLU A 267 15.12 -5.56 1.08
CA GLU A 267 14.17 -6.67 1.29
C GLU A 267 13.51 -6.66 2.68
N LEU A 268 13.92 -5.74 3.56
CA LEU A 268 13.33 -5.61 4.89
C LEU A 268 12.07 -4.74 4.87
N ASP A 269 11.30 -4.87 5.94
CA ASP A 269 10.14 -4.01 6.21
C ASP A 269 10.59 -2.56 6.49
N TRP A 270 9.73 -1.58 6.27
CA TRP A 270 10.02 -0.18 6.57
C TRP A 270 10.34 0.11 8.04
N THR A 271 10.00 -0.81 8.97
CA THR A 271 10.46 -0.78 10.37
C THR A 271 11.97 -0.87 10.51
N ALA A 272 12.71 -1.26 9.46
CA ALA A 272 14.17 -1.25 9.43
C ALA A 272 14.79 0.16 9.57
N LEU A 273 14.01 1.24 9.51
CA LEU A 273 14.41 2.55 10.01
C LEU A 273 14.93 2.47 11.44
N GLY A 274 14.29 1.65 12.29
CA GLY A 274 14.79 1.39 13.65
C GLY A 274 16.13 0.64 13.72
N LEU A 275 16.45 -0.18 12.72
CA LEU A 275 17.77 -0.80 12.60
C LEU A 275 18.84 0.24 12.25
N VAL A 276 18.56 1.12 11.29
CA VAL A 276 19.46 2.21 10.92
C VAL A 276 19.75 3.11 12.13
N ALA A 277 18.72 3.50 12.87
CA ALA A 277 18.87 4.33 14.07
C ALA A 277 19.73 3.62 15.14
N ALA A 278 19.54 2.32 15.35
CA ALA A 278 20.31 1.53 16.31
C ALA A 278 21.78 1.43 15.92
N GLU A 279 22.08 1.18 14.64
CA GLU A 279 23.45 1.09 14.12
C GLU A 279 24.18 2.43 14.23
N GLU A 280 23.56 3.53 13.83
CA GLU A 280 24.15 4.88 13.95
C GLU A 280 24.39 5.30 15.40
N ALA A 281 23.55 4.85 16.30
CA ALA A 281 23.74 5.05 17.73
C ALA A 281 24.79 4.09 18.33
N ALA A 282 25.33 3.12 17.59
CA ALA A 282 26.08 2.00 18.11
C ALA A 282 25.37 1.34 19.33
N ALA A 283 24.05 1.21 19.23
CA ALA A 283 23.22 0.51 20.20
C ALA A 283 23.26 -1.01 19.91
N PRO A 284 23.10 -1.89 20.90
CA PRO A 284 23.07 -3.33 20.67
C PRO A 284 22.02 -3.72 19.62
N THR A 285 22.42 -4.49 18.59
CA THR A 285 21.53 -5.03 17.58
C THR A 285 21.63 -6.56 17.57
N SER A 286 20.54 -7.24 17.19
CA SER A 286 20.52 -8.70 17.06
C SER A 286 21.52 -9.25 16.04
N ARG A 287 21.97 -8.43 15.08
CA ARG A 287 23.00 -8.80 14.09
C ARG A 287 24.41 -8.82 14.64
N HIS A 288 24.66 -8.13 15.76
CA HIS A 288 25.97 -8.11 16.44
C HIS A 288 26.01 -9.03 17.66
N ALA A 289 24.95 -9.78 17.92
CA ALA A 289 24.85 -10.76 19.00
C ALA A 289 25.16 -12.20 18.54
N ALA A 290 25.92 -12.36 17.47
CA ALA A 290 26.55 -13.65 17.15
C ALA A 290 27.92 -13.71 17.87
N PRO A 291 28.27 -14.83 18.54
CA PRO A 291 29.48 -14.99 19.35
C PRO A 291 30.75 -14.89 18.52
#